data_acbe8146ad84ac43d5f18d60c296354f
#
_entry.id   acbe8146ad84ac43d5f18d60c296354f
#
_cell.length_a   1.000
_cell.length_b   1.000
_cell.length_c   1.000
_cell.angle_alpha   90.00
_cell.angle_beta   90.00
_cell.angle_gamma   90.00
#
_symmetry.space_group_name_H-M   'P 1'
#
loop_
_entity.id
_entity.type
_entity.pdbx_description
1 polymer ?
#
loop_
_entity_poly.entity_id
_entity_poly.type
_entity_poly.pdbx_seq_one_letter_code
_entity_poly.pdbx_strand_id
1 'polypeptide(L)'
;GLDTMDVWFDSGSSWAAVCQQRGELKYPADLYLEGSDQHRGWFQSSLLTSVAVNNKAPYKKVLTHGFALDEKGRKMSKSLGNVVDPDLIIKGGSNQKTQPAYGADVLRLWVSSVDYSVDVPIGSNILRQLSDVYRKIRNTARYLLGNIHDYDPQIDSMDIKKLPLLDQWMLHKLVETSEQITLAYENYEFSKFFQIIQNFCVSDLSNFYLDIAKDRLYVSAPSNFRRKSCQFILAQIIENLAVIISPVLSHMAEDIWQNIPYPKQEKSVFQKGWPKLPKTWHNPHLENHIGNLRRLRVEINKAIEECRNKQKIGAALEAQVRFISMNEDLNESFKILSEYENNQVDIYRDWLIVSDFKLVDNLVDDFLHTEKNDYGQIQIIKAEGYKCDRCWHYSKEILNSEHNTKLCKRCADIIG
;
A
#
# COMPACT_ATOMS: atom_id res chain seq x y z
N GLY A 1 43.11 44.88 4.19
CA GLY A 1 43.36 44.23 2.90
C GLY A 1 42.23 44.52 1.93
N LEU A 2 42.54 44.58 0.66
CA LEU A 2 41.59 44.79 -0.44
C LEU A 2 41.22 43.47 -1.14
N ASP A 3 41.78 42.36 -0.62
CA ASP A 3 41.58 41.04 -1.20
C ASP A 3 40.24 40.46 -0.78
N THR A 4 39.57 39.79 -1.69
CA THR A 4 38.30 39.06 -1.44
C THR A 4 38.60 37.64 -1.00
N MET A 5 37.81 37.12 -0.04
CA MET A 5 37.90 35.73 0.38
C MET A 5 37.14 34.82 -0.60
N ASP A 6 37.65 33.62 -0.80
CA ASP A 6 36.99 32.61 -1.63
C ASP A 6 35.66 32.18 -0.97
N VAL A 7 34.57 32.15 -1.76
CA VAL A 7 33.22 31.78 -1.30
C VAL A 7 33.18 30.36 -0.70
N TRP A 8 34.05 29.46 -1.16
CA TRP A 8 34.17 28.12 -0.58
C TRP A 8 34.71 28.14 0.85
N PHE A 9 35.48 29.15 1.24
CA PHE A 9 35.91 29.31 2.63
C PHE A 9 34.75 29.74 3.51
N ASP A 10 33.91 30.66 3.06
CA ASP A 10 32.72 31.11 3.79
C ASP A 10 31.74 29.95 3.98
N SER A 11 31.39 29.28 2.90
CA SER A 11 30.50 28.11 2.96
C SER A 11 31.11 26.94 3.77
N GLY A 12 32.43 26.73 3.65
CA GLY A 12 33.17 25.71 4.38
C GLY A 12 33.23 25.94 5.88
N SER A 13 33.04 27.19 6.38
CA SER A 13 32.97 27.50 7.80
C SER A 13 31.56 27.47 8.39
N SER A 14 30.53 27.05 7.65
CA SER A 14 29.13 26.94 8.11
C SER A 14 28.96 26.06 9.35
N TRP A 15 29.79 25.05 9.55
CA TRP A 15 29.79 24.22 10.77
C TRP A 15 30.06 25.06 12.03
N ALA A 16 30.91 26.07 11.96
CA ALA A 16 31.19 26.99 13.05
C ALA A 16 30.09 28.06 13.20
N ALA A 17 29.77 28.74 12.11
CA ALA A 17 28.82 29.85 12.09
C ALA A 17 27.37 29.45 12.35
N VAL A 18 26.99 28.19 12.07
CA VAL A 18 25.63 27.69 12.21
C VAL A 18 25.56 26.60 13.28
N CYS A 19 26.23 25.44 13.06
CA CYS A 19 26.05 24.28 13.94
C CYS A 19 26.60 24.46 15.35
N GLN A 20 27.70 25.20 15.52
CA GLN A 20 28.26 25.45 16.86
C GLN A 20 27.61 26.64 17.59
N GLN A 21 27.14 27.65 16.86
CA GLN A 21 26.62 28.87 17.51
C GLN A 21 25.15 28.77 17.88
N ARG A 22 24.38 27.90 17.25
CA ARG A 22 22.95 27.75 17.55
C ARG A 22 22.72 26.62 18.53
N GLY A 23 22.15 26.95 19.70
CA GLY A 23 21.93 25.99 20.80
C GLY A 23 21.01 24.82 20.45
N GLU A 24 20.13 24.99 19.47
CA GLU A 24 19.22 23.96 18.97
C GLU A 24 19.88 22.99 17.98
N LEU A 25 21.07 23.32 17.47
CA LEU A 25 21.82 22.49 16.53
C LEU A 25 22.98 21.77 17.20
N LYS A 26 23.58 20.84 16.48
CA LYS A 26 24.69 20.02 16.96
C LYS A 26 25.92 20.14 16.06
N TYR A 27 27.07 20.09 16.70
CA TYR A 27 28.34 19.91 16.02
C TYR A 27 29.06 18.64 16.57
N PRO A 28 29.50 17.72 15.69
CA PRO A 28 29.33 17.69 14.24
C PRO A 28 27.86 17.55 13.83
N ALA A 29 27.51 18.01 12.63
CA ALA A 29 26.20 17.78 12.03
C ALA A 29 25.93 16.28 11.85
N ASP A 30 24.67 15.86 11.96
CA ASP A 30 24.35 14.45 11.79
C ASP A 30 24.50 14.00 10.34
N LEU A 31 24.16 14.86 9.36
CA LEU A 31 24.22 14.56 7.94
C LEU A 31 24.61 15.79 7.12
N TYR A 32 25.54 15.63 6.17
CA TYR A 32 25.78 16.52 5.05
C TYR A 32 25.21 15.87 3.79
N LEU A 33 24.34 16.59 3.06
CA LEU A 33 23.68 16.09 1.87
C LEU A 33 23.80 17.09 0.73
N GLU A 34 24.44 16.69 -0.37
CA GLU A 34 24.59 17.46 -1.60
C GLU A 34 24.96 16.56 -2.78
N GLY A 35 25.09 17.17 -3.96
CA GLY A 35 25.58 16.51 -5.16
C GLY A 35 27.02 15.99 -5.05
N SER A 36 27.36 15.01 -5.85
CA SER A 36 28.69 14.38 -5.88
C SER A 36 29.84 15.34 -6.26
N ASP A 37 29.54 16.47 -6.93
CA ASP A 37 30.49 17.51 -7.24
C ASP A 37 31.04 18.24 -6.00
N GLN A 38 30.31 18.21 -4.89
CA GLN A 38 30.69 18.84 -3.62
C GLN A 38 31.84 18.14 -2.91
N HIS A 39 32.30 16.98 -3.38
CA HIS A 39 33.55 16.38 -2.94
C HIS A 39 34.78 17.30 -3.25
N ARG A 40 34.66 18.14 -4.27
CA ARG A 40 35.67 19.19 -4.62
C ARG A 40 35.18 20.60 -4.29
N GLY A 41 34.21 20.76 -3.45
CA GLY A 41 33.61 22.04 -3.08
C GLY A 41 33.34 22.08 -1.56
N TRP A 42 32.09 22.21 -1.18
CA TRP A 42 31.68 22.43 0.20
C TRP A 42 32.12 21.31 1.17
N PHE A 43 32.05 20.04 0.77
CA PHE A 43 32.50 18.95 1.65
C PHE A 43 33.98 19.05 1.96
N GLN A 44 34.80 19.36 0.96
CA GLN A 44 36.25 19.50 1.10
C GLN A 44 36.62 20.70 1.97
N SER A 45 36.09 21.88 1.68
CA SER A 45 36.39 23.09 2.45
C SER A 45 35.91 23.00 3.89
N SER A 46 34.72 22.44 4.14
CA SER A 46 34.20 22.15 5.49
C SER A 46 35.08 21.20 6.25
N LEU A 47 35.52 20.11 5.62
CA LEU A 47 36.39 19.12 6.27
C LEU A 47 37.72 19.74 6.65
N LEU A 48 38.37 20.40 5.75
CA LEU A 48 39.70 20.99 5.96
C LEU A 48 39.69 22.07 7.06
N THR A 49 38.74 23.00 7.03
CA THR A 49 38.61 24.05 8.05
C THR A 49 38.27 23.48 9.43
N SER A 50 37.36 22.53 9.52
CA SER A 50 36.97 21.92 10.78
C SER A 50 38.10 21.07 11.38
N VAL A 51 38.79 20.29 10.58
CA VAL A 51 39.92 19.47 11.06
C VAL A 51 41.08 20.37 11.50
N ALA A 52 41.37 21.44 10.75
CA ALA A 52 42.43 22.36 11.13
C ALA A 52 42.20 23.07 12.47
N VAL A 53 40.94 23.41 12.79
CA VAL A 53 40.58 24.14 14.03
C VAL A 53 40.23 23.18 15.19
N ASN A 54 39.49 22.13 14.91
CA ASN A 54 38.91 21.24 15.96
C ASN A 54 39.45 19.82 15.96
N ASN A 55 40.35 19.48 15.05
CA ASN A 55 40.87 18.13 14.81
C ASN A 55 39.74 17.10 14.64
N LYS A 56 38.59 17.51 14.04
CA LYS A 56 37.39 16.71 13.92
C LYS A 56 36.61 17.03 12.66
N ALA A 57 36.05 16.01 11.99
CA ALA A 57 35.16 16.22 10.86
C ALA A 57 33.88 16.96 11.28
N PRO A 58 33.35 17.87 10.44
CA PRO A 58 32.16 18.68 10.77
C PRO A 58 30.83 17.90 10.65
N TYR A 59 30.87 16.66 10.20
CA TYR A 59 29.72 15.80 9.97
C TYR A 59 29.98 14.37 10.46
N LYS A 60 28.90 13.64 10.76
CA LYS A 60 28.95 12.22 11.09
C LYS A 60 28.74 11.33 9.85
N LYS A 61 27.88 11.77 8.93
CA LYS A 61 27.57 11.08 7.68
C LYS A 61 27.58 12.06 6.51
N VAL A 62 27.92 11.55 5.33
CA VAL A 62 27.80 12.27 4.05
C VAL A 62 26.89 11.43 3.16
N LEU A 63 25.89 12.07 2.57
CA LEU A 63 25.02 11.49 1.55
C LEU A 63 25.19 12.29 0.27
N THR A 64 25.50 11.63 -0.84
CA THR A 64 25.66 12.26 -2.13
C THR A 64 24.63 11.77 -3.13
N HIS A 65 24.21 12.66 -4.02
CA HIS A 65 23.30 12.35 -5.11
C HIS A 65 23.89 12.73 -6.47
N GLY A 66 23.37 12.10 -7.52
CA GLY A 66 23.65 12.46 -8.91
C GLY A 66 22.83 13.67 -9.36
N PHE A 67 22.83 13.93 -10.66
CA PHE A 67 22.13 15.05 -11.28
C PHE A 67 20.82 14.60 -11.92
N ALA A 68 19.84 15.52 -11.95
CA ALA A 68 18.65 15.33 -12.76
C ALA A 68 18.97 15.62 -14.25
N LEU A 69 18.58 14.66 -15.10
CA LEU A 69 18.76 14.73 -16.54
C LEU A 69 17.41 14.92 -17.23
N ASP A 70 17.41 15.39 -18.49
CA ASP A 70 16.19 15.38 -19.31
C ASP A 70 15.76 13.94 -19.68
N GLU A 71 14.59 13.75 -20.29
CA GLU A 71 14.08 12.44 -20.71
C GLU A 71 15.03 11.69 -21.67
N LYS A 72 15.97 12.39 -22.31
CA LYS A 72 16.98 11.82 -23.23
C LYS A 72 18.31 11.52 -22.55
N GLY A 73 18.38 11.66 -21.23
CA GLY A 73 19.61 11.45 -20.47
C GLY A 73 20.67 12.54 -20.63
N ARG A 74 20.30 13.77 -21.04
CA ARG A 74 21.23 14.88 -21.23
C ARG A 74 21.18 15.82 -20.03
N LYS A 75 22.33 16.42 -19.69
CA LYS A 75 22.38 17.48 -18.68
C LYS A 75 21.44 18.62 -19.05
N MET A 76 20.70 19.11 -18.07
CA MET A 76 19.85 20.28 -18.24
C MET A 76 20.68 21.55 -18.30
N SER A 77 20.38 22.40 -19.28
CA SER A 77 20.98 23.73 -19.37
C SER A 77 20.01 24.74 -20.00
N LYS A 78 20.10 25.99 -19.58
CA LYS A 78 19.31 27.09 -20.15
C LYS A 78 19.53 27.23 -21.65
N SER A 79 20.77 27.02 -22.12
CA SER A 79 21.15 27.13 -23.53
C SER A 79 20.51 26.04 -24.41
N LEU A 80 20.28 24.85 -23.86
CA LEU A 80 19.63 23.75 -24.58
C LEU A 80 18.08 23.82 -24.48
N GLY A 81 17.55 24.69 -23.62
CA GLY A 81 16.09 24.80 -23.40
C GLY A 81 15.43 23.55 -22.84
N ASN A 82 16.20 22.65 -22.21
CA ASN A 82 15.73 21.37 -21.69
C ASN A 82 15.60 21.35 -20.15
N VAL A 83 15.60 22.53 -19.53
CA VAL A 83 15.44 22.64 -18.07
C VAL A 83 14.02 22.29 -17.69
N VAL A 84 13.86 21.38 -16.74
CA VAL A 84 12.59 21.05 -16.12
C VAL A 84 12.41 21.93 -14.89
N ASP A 85 11.41 22.81 -14.94
CA ASP A 85 11.09 23.70 -13.83
C ASP A 85 10.17 22.98 -12.83
N PRO A 86 10.58 22.79 -11.56
CA PRO A 86 9.74 22.18 -10.52
C PRO A 86 8.40 22.89 -10.32
N ASP A 87 8.34 24.21 -10.46
CA ASP A 87 7.10 24.98 -10.34
C ASP A 87 6.08 24.60 -11.43
N LEU A 88 6.54 24.33 -12.65
CA LEU A 88 5.67 23.84 -13.72
C LEU A 88 5.17 22.42 -13.47
N ILE A 89 5.96 21.57 -12.82
CA ILE A 89 5.50 20.23 -12.39
C ILE A 89 4.42 20.36 -11.32
N ILE A 90 4.64 21.22 -10.34
CA ILE A 90 3.75 21.36 -9.19
C ILE A 90 2.44 22.05 -9.59
N LYS A 91 2.53 23.21 -10.27
CA LYS A 91 1.38 24.09 -10.55
C LYS A 91 0.78 23.89 -11.94
N GLY A 92 1.52 23.23 -12.83
CA GLY A 92 1.19 23.12 -14.26
C GLY A 92 1.54 24.37 -15.04
N GLY A 93 1.52 24.25 -16.36
CA GLY A 93 1.74 25.37 -17.27
C GLY A 93 0.44 26.09 -17.62
N SER A 94 0.52 27.07 -18.49
CA SER A 94 -0.63 27.82 -19.03
C SER A 94 -1.62 26.89 -19.78
N ASN A 95 -1.13 25.82 -20.37
CA ASN A 95 -1.95 24.78 -21.00
C ASN A 95 -1.90 23.48 -20.20
N GLN A 96 -2.89 23.25 -19.35
CA GLN A 96 -2.98 22.06 -18.50
C GLN A 96 -3.11 20.73 -19.25
N LYS A 97 -3.47 20.74 -20.55
CA LYS A 97 -3.53 19.50 -21.35
C LYS A 97 -2.13 19.01 -21.73
N THR A 98 -1.20 19.92 -21.97
CA THR A 98 0.18 19.60 -22.35
C THR A 98 1.14 19.63 -21.17
N GLN A 99 0.85 20.44 -20.16
CA GLN A 99 1.63 20.60 -18.93
C GLN A 99 0.69 20.58 -17.71
N PRO A 100 0.18 19.40 -17.34
CA PRO A 100 -0.73 19.26 -16.20
C PRO A 100 -0.03 19.55 -14.88
N ALA A 101 -0.78 20.07 -13.91
CA ALA A 101 -0.32 20.16 -12.53
C ALA A 101 -0.29 18.76 -11.89
N TYR A 102 0.88 18.32 -11.51
CA TYR A 102 1.04 17.03 -10.81
C TYR A 102 0.99 17.19 -9.28
N GLY A 103 1.37 18.37 -8.77
CA GLY A 103 1.50 18.61 -7.34
C GLY A 103 2.86 18.21 -6.77
N ALA A 104 3.16 18.74 -5.59
CA ALA A 104 4.46 18.52 -4.96
C ALA A 104 4.69 17.05 -4.58
N ASP A 105 3.66 16.34 -4.13
CA ASP A 105 3.78 14.93 -3.74
C ASP A 105 4.21 14.01 -4.89
N VAL A 106 3.78 14.29 -6.14
CA VAL A 106 4.22 13.48 -7.29
C VAL A 106 5.69 13.74 -7.60
N LEU A 107 6.16 14.98 -7.47
CA LEU A 107 7.59 15.30 -7.61
C LEU A 107 8.42 14.60 -6.51
N ARG A 108 7.96 14.64 -5.26
CA ARG A 108 8.60 13.96 -4.12
C ARG A 108 8.58 12.43 -4.31
N LEU A 109 7.49 11.89 -4.86
CA LEU A 109 7.38 10.47 -5.19
C LEU A 109 8.38 10.07 -6.27
N TRP A 110 8.62 10.94 -7.28
CA TRP A 110 9.65 10.71 -8.27
C TRP A 110 11.04 10.59 -7.63
N VAL A 111 11.43 11.55 -6.80
CA VAL A 111 12.73 11.52 -6.11
C VAL A 111 12.91 10.24 -5.29
N SER A 112 11.83 9.77 -4.64
CA SER A 112 11.88 8.53 -3.83
C SER A 112 11.76 7.24 -4.66
N SER A 113 11.45 7.32 -5.94
CA SER A 113 11.29 6.13 -6.80
C SER A 113 12.56 5.74 -7.56
N VAL A 114 13.56 6.60 -7.56
CA VAL A 114 14.79 6.43 -8.32
C VAL A 114 16.00 6.12 -7.42
N ASP A 115 17.05 5.57 -8.00
CA ASP A 115 18.36 5.52 -7.36
C ASP A 115 19.04 6.88 -7.49
N TYR A 116 18.90 7.71 -6.48
CA TYR A 116 19.45 9.06 -6.45
C TYR A 116 20.98 9.10 -6.36
N SER A 117 21.66 7.99 -6.09
CA SER A 117 23.14 7.94 -6.03
C SER A 117 23.80 8.14 -7.40
N VAL A 118 23.02 7.97 -8.47
CA VAL A 118 23.44 8.18 -9.86
C VAL A 118 22.61 9.28 -10.52
N ASP A 119 22.99 9.68 -11.73
CA ASP A 119 22.22 10.63 -12.53
C ASP A 119 20.88 10.02 -12.95
N VAL A 120 19.78 10.76 -12.79
CA VAL A 120 18.42 10.25 -12.98
C VAL A 120 17.62 11.10 -13.97
N PRO A 121 16.89 10.46 -14.92
CA PRO A 121 16.04 11.20 -15.86
C PRO A 121 14.75 11.66 -15.21
N ILE A 122 14.26 12.83 -15.63
CA ILE A 122 12.92 13.33 -15.33
C ILE A 122 12.25 13.82 -16.61
N GLY A 123 10.95 13.57 -16.74
CA GLY A 123 10.17 14.04 -17.87
C GLY A 123 8.71 13.69 -17.78
N SER A 124 7.93 14.12 -18.77
CA SER A 124 6.48 14.07 -18.74
C SER A 124 5.91 12.64 -18.69
N ASN A 125 6.55 11.69 -19.35
CA ASN A 125 6.11 10.28 -19.33
C ASN A 125 6.32 9.64 -17.96
N ILE A 126 7.46 9.90 -17.33
CA ILE A 126 7.79 9.40 -15.99
C ILE A 126 6.81 9.98 -14.97
N LEU A 127 6.58 11.30 -15.01
CA LEU A 127 5.66 11.97 -14.10
C LEU A 127 4.22 11.47 -14.25
N ARG A 128 3.78 11.16 -15.46
CA ARG A 128 2.45 10.59 -15.71
C ARG A 128 2.31 9.20 -15.08
N GLN A 129 3.29 8.31 -15.26
CA GLN A 129 3.29 6.98 -14.64
C GLN A 129 3.27 7.07 -13.11
N LEU A 130 4.04 7.98 -12.53
CA LEU A 130 4.05 8.21 -11.09
C LEU A 130 2.74 8.81 -10.57
N SER A 131 2.11 9.69 -11.35
CA SER A 131 0.78 10.20 -11.04
C SER A 131 -0.28 9.08 -11.00
N ASP A 132 -0.13 8.04 -11.82
CA ASP A 132 -1.01 6.86 -11.76
C ASP A 132 -0.78 6.04 -10.49
N VAL A 133 0.46 5.86 -10.06
CA VAL A 133 0.79 5.21 -8.78
C VAL A 133 0.26 6.05 -7.60
N TYR A 134 0.50 7.35 -7.60
CA TYR A 134 -0.03 8.28 -6.61
C TYR A 134 -1.56 8.18 -6.48
N ARG A 135 -2.27 8.16 -7.61
CA ARG A 135 -3.73 7.99 -7.63
C ARG A 135 -4.19 6.65 -7.05
N LYS A 136 -3.46 5.57 -7.31
CA LYS A 136 -3.78 4.26 -6.72
C LYS A 136 -3.65 4.29 -5.20
N ILE A 137 -2.55 4.83 -4.66
CA ILE A 137 -2.36 4.98 -3.21
C ILE A 137 -3.48 5.85 -2.60
N ARG A 138 -3.77 7.00 -3.23
CA ARG A 138 -4.85 7.90 -2.78
C ARG A 138 -6.23 7.26 -2.81
N ASN A 139 -6.53 6.50 -3.85
CA ASN A 139 -7.81 5.79 -3.95
C ASN A 139 -7.94 4.70 -2.88
N THR A 140 -6.85 3.99 -2.58
CA THR A 140 -6.81 3.04 -1.46
C THR A 140 -7.11 3.74 -0.14
N ALA A 141 -6.41 4.83 0.16
CA ALA A 141 -6.65 5.62 1.38
C ALA A 141 -8.09 6.14 1.46
N ARG A 142 -8.63 6.66 0.36
CA ARG A 142 -10.03 7.12 0.28
C ARG A 142 -11.03 5.99 0.55
N TYR A 143 -10.75 4.79 0.04
CA TYR A 143 -11.59 3.61 0.32
C TYR A 143 -11.57 3.26 1.81
N LEU A 144 -10.39 3.27 2.44
CA LEU A 144 -10.25 3.00 3.87
C LEU A 144 -11.07 4.02 4.69
N LEU A 145 -10.86 5.31 4.47
CA LEU A 145 -11.57 6.39 5.15
C LEU A 145 -13.09 6.29 5.00
N GLY A 146 -13.57 6.01 3.77
CA GLY A 146 -15.01 5.90 3.51
C GLY A 146 -15.68 4.73 4.21
N ASN A 147 -14.93 3.67 4.56
CA ASN A 147 -15.49 2.48 5.19
C ASN A 147 -15.34 2.44 6.71
N ILE A 148 -14.73 3.45 7.31
CA ILE A 148 -14.62 3.60 8.77
C ILE A 148 -15.45 4.77 9.33
N HIS A 149 -16.37 5.33 8.55
CA HIS A 149 -17.14 6.51 8.92
C HIS A 149 -18.01 6.33 10.18
N ASP A 150 -18.43 5.11 10.46
CA ASP A 150 -19.24 4.69 11.60
C ASP A 150 -18.44 3.83 12.62
N TYR A 151 -17.12 3.84 12.52
CA TYR A 151 -16.23 3.15 13.45
C TYR A 151 -15.82 4.09 14.59
N ASP A 152 -15.89 3.59 15.82
CA ASP A 152 -15.43 4.30 17.02
C ASP A 152 -14.41 3.43 17.77
N PRO A 153 -13.12 3.81 17.81
CA PRO A 153 -12.09 3.03 18.48
C PRO A 153 -12.29 2.87 19.98
N GLN A 154 -13.12 3.70 20.63
CA GLN A 154 -13.42 3.61 22.05
C GLN A 154 -14.48 2.54 22.34
N ILE A 155 -15.41 2.33 21.42
CA ILE A 155 -16.52 1.38 21.54
C ILE A 155 -16.18 0.05 20.87
N ASP A 156 -15.57 0.11 19.69
CA ASP A 156 -15.33 -1.03 18.79
C ASP A 156 -13.96 -1.69 19.04
N SER A 157 -13.49 -1.75 20.31
CA SER A 157 -12.24 -2.42 20.65
C SER A 157 -12.29 -3.92 20.32
N MET A 158 -11.21 -4.47 19.77
CA MET A 158 -11.14 -5.85 19.32
C MET A 158 -10.06 -6.67 20.05
N ASP A 159 -10.41 -7.88 20.44
CA ASP A 159 -9.44 -8.88 20.86
C ASP A 159 -8.77 -9.49 19.61
N ILE A 160 -7.48 -9.22 19.43
CA ILE A 160 -6.72 -9.67 18.26
C ILE A 160 -6.81 -11.18 18.03
N LYS A 161 -6.87 -11.97 19.11
CA LYS A 161 -6.95 -13.44 19.03
C LYS A 161 -8.28 -13.95 18.49
N LYS A 162 -9.31 -13.12 18.53
CA LYS A 162 -10.65 -13.46 18.03
C LYS A 162 -10.91 -12.93 16.62
N LEU A 163 -10.01 -12.12 16.07
CA LEU A 163 -10.16 -11.60 14.73
C LEU A 163 -10.14 -12.74 13.70
N PRO A 164 -10.90 -12.62 12.59
CA PRO A 164 -10.74 -13.51 11.44
C PRO A 164 -9.28 -13.62 11.01
N LEU A 165 -8.86 -14.80 10.54
CA LEU A 165 -7.46 -15.04 10.14
C LEU A 165 -6.96 -14.05 9.08
N LEU A 166 -7.82 -13.69 8.14
CA LEU A 166 -7.48 -12.70 7.11
C LEU A 166 -7.18 -11.33 7.73
N ASP A 167 -7.89 -10.96 8.79
CA ASP A 167 -7.69 -9.69 9.50
C ASP A 167 -6.38 -9.74 10.32
N GLN A 168 -6.09 -10.86 10.98
CA GLN A 168 -4.80 -11.06 11.68
C GLN A 168 -3.62 -11.03 10.70
N TRP A 169 -3.77 -11.66 9.53
CA TRP A 169 -2.77 -11.60 8.48
C TRP A 169 -2.53 -10.17 7.99
N MET A 170 -3.58 -9.36 7.87
CA MET A 170 -3.43 -7.98 7.42
C MET A 170 -2.69 -7.11 8.45
N LEU A 171 -2.90 -7.37 9.77
CA LEU A 171 -2.08 -6.76 10.81
C LEU A 171 -0.60 -7.18 10.71
N HIS A 172 -0.34 -8.46 10.45
CA HIS A 172 1.00 -8.95 10.20
C HIS A 172 1.65 -8.23 9.02
N LYS A 173 0.95 -8.11 7.90
CA LYS A 173 1.44 -7.37 6.71
C LYS A 173 1.71 -5.89 7.00
N LEU A 174 0.90 -5.26 7.86
CA LEU A 174 1.13 -3.89 8.29
C LEU A 174 2.43 -3.77 9.11
N VAL A 175 2.70 -4.72 10.00
CA VAL A 175 3.96 -4.76 10.78
C VAL A 175 5.15 -4.92 9.84
N GLU A 176 5.15 -5.94 8.99
CA GLU A 176 6.25 -6.16 8.03
C GLU A 176 6.50 -4.94 7.14
N THR A 177 5.43 -4.36 6.59
CA THR A 177 5.52 -3.16 5.74
C THR A 177 6.13 -1.99 6.49
N SER A 178 5.68 -1.75 7.74
CA SER A 178 6.20 -0.67 8.58
C SER A 178 7.68 -0.87 8.93
N GLU A 179 8.10 -2.08 9.27
CA GLU A 179 9.49 -2.41 9.58
C GLU A 179 10.40 -2.27 8.36
N GLN A 180 9.97 -2.78 7.21
CA GLN A 180 10.73 -2.67 5.96
C GLN A 180 10.89 -1.21 5.50
N ILE A 181 9.83 -0.39 5.61
CA ILE A 181 9.89 1.04 5.28
C ILE A 181 10.78 1.78 6.28
N THR A 182 10.70 1.46 7.58
CA THR A 182 11.57 2.04 8.59
C THR A 182 13.04 1.79 8.25
N LEU A 183 13.38 0.54 7.96
CA LEU A 183 14.75 0.17 7.56
C LEU A 183 15.19 0.87 6.28
N ALA A 184 14.29 0.98 5.30
CA ALA A 184 14.57 1.70 4.05
C ALA A 184 14.89 3.19 4.30
N TYR A 185 14.14 3.85 5.18
CA TYR A 185 14.42 5.25 5.54
C TYR A 185 15.69 5.40 6.36
N GLU A 186 15.96 4.53 7.31
CA GLU A 186 17.19 4.55 8.13
C GLU A 186 18.45 4.38 7.27
N ASN A 187 18.34 3.60 6.18
CA ASN A 187 19.42 3.36 5.24
C ASN A 187 19.43 4.34 4.05
N TYR A 188 18.53 5.30 4.00
CA TYR A 188 18.35 6.23 2.86
C TYR A 188 18.04 5.53 1.53
N GLU A 189 17.40 4.35 1.57
CA GLU A 189 17.02 3.55 0.41
C GLU A 189 15.59 3.87 -0.05
N PHE A 190 15.34 5.10 -0.49
CA PHE A 190 13.99 5.60 -0.78
C PHE A 190 13.28 4.83 -1.92
N SER A 191 14.04 4.28 -2.87
CA SER A 191 13.45 3.44 -3.93
C SER A 191 12.83 2.15 -3.39
N LYS A 192 13.35 1.60 -2.27
CA LYS A 192 12.71 0.48 -1.56
C LYS A 192 11.39 0.90 -0.92
N PHE A 193 11.33 2.09 -0.29
CA PHE A 193 10.06 2.63 0.20
C PHE A 193 9.01 2.67 -0.90
N PHE A 194 9.36 3.22 -2.08
CA PHE A 194 8.43 3.30 -3.21
C PHE A 194 7.88 1.93 -3.61
N GLN A 195 8.74 0.92 -3.74
CA GLN A 195 8.35 -0.44 -4.10
C GLN A 195 7.46 -1.08 -3.03
N ILE A 196 7.82 -0.96 -1.77
CA ILE A 196 7.09 -1.54 -0.64
C ILE A 196 5.70 -0.93 -0.53
N ILE A 197 5.59 0.40 -0.56
CA ILE A 197 4.29 1.08 -0.41
C ILE A 197 3.36 0.82 -1.59
N GLN A 198 3.90 0.75 -2.80
CA GLN A 198 3.13 0.41 -3.99
C GLN A 198 2.60 -1.03 -3.89
N ASN A 199 3.45 -1.99 -3.51
CA ASN A 199 3.04 -3.38 -3.35
C ASN A 199 1.97 -3.52 -2.26
N PHE A 200 2.18 -2.93 -1.10
CA PHE A 200 1.23 -2.97 0.01
C PHE A 200 -0.14 -2.39 -0.39
N CYS A 201 -0.17 -1.19 -0.96
CA CYS A 201 -1.43 -0.54 -1.32
C CYS A 201 -2.16 -1.23 -2.48
N VAL A 202 -1.43 -1.73 -3.48
CA VAL A 202 -2.04 -2.31 -4.69
C VAL A 202 -2.27 -3.81 -4.54
N SER A 203 -1.22 -4.58 -4.18
CA SER A 203 -1.29 -6.05 -4.20
C SER A 203 -1.93 -6.60 -2.93
N ASP A 204 -1.50 -6.15 -1.75
CA ASP A 204 -1.99 -6.71 -0.50
C ASP A 204 -3.33 -6.11 -0.09
N LEU A 205 -3.48 -4.79 -0.19
CA LEU A 205 -4.74 -4.12 0.14
C LEU A 205 -5.74 -4.22 -1.00
N SER A 206 -5.57 -3.46 -2.09
CA SER A 206 -6.64 -3.26 -3.08
C SER A 206 -7.03 -4.54 -3.80
N ASN A 207 -6.06 -5.33 -4.28
CA ASN A 207 -6.33 -6.50 -5.10
C ASN A 207 -6.68 -7.75 -4.29
N PHE A 208 -6.42 -7.76 -2.98
CA PHE A 208 -6.68 -8.92 -2.16
C PHE A 208 -7.58 -8.60 -0.97
N TYR A 209 -7.05 -7.96 0.08
CA TYR A 209 -7.80 -7.77 1.32
C TYR A 209 -9.10 -6.99 1.13
N LEU A 210 -9.03 -5.82 0.49
CA LEU A 210 -10.19 -4.94 0.30
C LEU A 210 -11.21 -5.54 -0.67
N ASP A 211 -10.76 -6.31 -1.65
CA ASP A 211 -11.66 -7.00 -2.58
C ASP A 211 -12.54 -8.03 -1.86
N ILE A 212 -11.95 -8.82 -0.97
CA ILE A 212 -12.65 -9.76 -0.08
C ILE A 212 -13.52 -9.03 0.95
N ALA A 213 -13.03 -7.93 1.50
CA ALA A 213 -13.70 -7.17 2.54
C ALA A 213 -15.01 -6.51 2.10
N LYS A 214 -15.24 -6.31 0.79
CA LYS A 214 -16.45 -5.69 0.25
C LYS A 214 -17.73 -6.34 0.75
N ASP A 215 -17.79 -7.67 0.75
CA ASP A 215 -18.98 -8.38 1.22
C ASP A 215 -19.24 -8.10 2.71
N ARG A 216 -18.18 -8.13 3.54
CA ARG A 216 -18.29 -7.84 4.97
C ARG A 216 -18.69 -6.39 5.25
N LEU A 217 -18.16 -5.44 4.49
CA LEU A 217 -18.40 -4.01 4.70
C LEU A 217 -19.79 -3.56 4.20
N TYR A 218 -20.26 -4.12 3.07
CA TYR A 218 -21.48 -3.63 2.41
C TYR A 218 -22.70 -4.50 2.63
N VAL A 219 -22.49 -5.79 2.90
CA VAL A 219 -23.61 -6.74 3.05
C VAL A 219 -23.93 -7.04 4.51
N SER A 220 -22.94 -7.11 5.40
CA SER A 220 -23.19 -7.42 6.82
C SER A 220 -23.93 -6.29 7.54
N ALA A 221 -24.63 -6.65 8.62
CA ALA A 221 -25.26 -5.67 9.52
C ALA A 221 -24.20 -4.76 10.17
N PRO A 222 -24.55 -3.50 10.53
CA PRO A 222 -23.61 -2.57 11.14
C PRO A 222 -22.93 -3.09 12.41
N SER A 223 -23.64 -3.85 13.24
CA SER A 223 -23.13 -4.45 14.49
C SER A 223 -22.44 -5.80 14.30
N ASN A 224 -22.37 -6.32 13.08
CA ASN A 224 -21.79 -7.64 12.83
C ASN A 224 -20.30 -7.65 13.17
N PHE A 225 -19.85 -8.65 13.93
CA PHE A 225 -18.46 -8.80 14.37
C PHE A 225 -17.46 -8.78 13.21
N ARG A 226 -17.75 -9.49 12.10
CA ARG A 226 -16.86 -9.55 10.94
C ARG A 226 -16.74 -8.18 10.21
N ARG A 227 -17.80 -7.37 10.23
CA ARG A 227 -17.75 -6.01 9.71
C ARG A 227 -16.92 -5.11 10.63
N LYS A 228 -17.18 -5.16 11.94
CA LYS A 228 -16.46 -4.37 12.93
C LYS A 228 -14.97 -4.74 12.99
N SER A 229 -14.63 -6.04 12.91
CA SER A 229 -13.22 -6.48 12.84
C SER A 229 -12.52 -5.91 11.59
N CYS A 230 -13.19 -5.94 10.44
CA CYS A 230 -12.67 -5.33 9.23
C CYS A 230 -12.44 -3.82 9.41
N GLN A 231 -13.40 -3.08 9.97
CA GLN A 231 -13.27 -1.65 10.24
C GLN A 231 -12.12 -1.33 11.20
N PHE A 232 -11.92 -2.15 12.22
CA PHE A 232 -10.75 -2.05 13.11
C PHE A 232 -9.44 -2.15 12.30
N ILE A 233 -9.33 -3.13 11.41
CA ILE A 233 -8.14 -3.28 10.55
C ILE A 233 -7.94 -2.06 9.64
N LEU A 234 -9.02 -1.58 9.00
CA LEU A 234 -8.94 -0.39 8.13
C LEU A 234 -8.46 0.83 8.92
N ALA A 235 -8.94 1.01 10.16
CA ALA A 235 -8.51 2.09 11.04
C ALA A 235 -7.03 1.99 11.40
N GLN A 236 -6.56 0.79 11.80
CA GLN A 236 -5.13 0.57 12.08
C GLN A 236 -4.25 0.85 10.85
N ILE A 237 -4.70 0.42 9.67
CA ILE A 237 -3.95 0.64 8.43
C ILE A 237 -3.89 2.13 8.11
N ILE A 238 -5.01 2.85 8.09
CA ILE A 238 -5.02 4.24 7.60
C ILE A 238 -4.25 5.18 8.52
N GLU A 239 -4.31 5.00 9.85
CA GLU A 239 -3.52 5.77 10.79
C GLU A 239 -2.02 5.58 10.57
N ASN A 240 -1.58 4.32 10.49
CA ASN A 240 -0.16 4.00 10.32
C ASN A 240 0.33 4.33 8.91
N LEU A 241 -0.49 4.10 7.88
CA LEU A 241 -0.18 4.47 6.50
C LEU A 241 0.08 5.96 6.37
N ALA A 242 -0.78 6.81 6.97
CA ALA A 242 -0.57 8.26 6.96
C ALA A 242 0.80 8.64 7.53
N VAL A 243 1.20 8.03 8.64
CA VAL A 243 2.49 8.32 9.27
C VAL A 243 3.67 7.84 8.40
N ILE A 244 3.66 6.58 7.94
CA ILE A 244 4.80 6.02 7.21
C ILE A 244 5.02 6.63 5.82
N ILE A 245 3.98 7.18 5.20
CA ILE A 245 4.12 7.90 3.92
C ILE A 245 4.45 9.38 4.09
N SER A 246 4.29 9.96 5.28
CA SER A 246 4.43 11.40 5.50
C SER A 246 5.81 11.99 5.11
N PRO A 247 6.93 11.28 5.22
CA PRO A 247 8.22 11.81 4.78
C PRO A 247 8.32 12.05 3.28
N VAL A 248 7.54 11.32 2.47
CA VAL A 248 7.53 11.43 1.01
C VAL A 248 6.26 12.10 0.50
N LEU A 249 5.09 11.59 0.85
CA LEU A 249 3.78 12.07 0.41
C LEU A 249 3.16 12.97 1.49
N SER A 250 3.83 14.07 1.80
CA SER A 250 3.54 14.92 2.96
C SER A 250 2.12 15.52 2.92
N HIS A 251 1.67 15.97 1.74
CA HIS A 251 0.34 16.56 1.59
C HIS A 251 -0.77 15.50 1.66
N MET A 252 -0.56 14.34 1.00
CA MET A 252 -1.51 13.23 1.08
C MET A 252 -1.62 12.69 2.51
N ALA A 253 -0.51 12.55 3.22
CA ALA A 253 -0.47 12.07 4.59
C ALA A 253 -1.28 12.97 5.53
N GLU A 254 -1.10 14.28 5.42
CA GLU A 254 -1.86 15.25 6.21
C GLU A 254 -3.34 15.27 5.81
N ASP A 255 -3.67 15.21 4.51
CA ASP A 255 -5.05 15.12 4.02
C ASP A 255 -5.75 13.86 4.57
N ILE A 256 -5.07 12.71 4.56
CA ILE A 256 -5.57 11.49 5.20
C ILE A 256 -5.83 11.72 6.69
N TRP A 257 -4.84 12.25 7.41
CA TRP A 257 -4.91 12.47 8.86
C TRP A 257 -6.09 13.36 9.25
N GLN A 258 -6.29 14.45 8.54
CA GLN A 258 -7.38 15.39 8.81
C GLN A 258 -8.77 14.79 8.53
N ASN A 259 -8.87 13.77 7.64
CA ASN A 259 -10.12 13.13 7.28
C ASN A 259 -10.43 11.81 8.04
N ILE A 260 -9.61 11.40 9.01
CA ILE A 260 -9.96 10.29 9.91
C ILE A 260 -11.19 10.70 10.74
N PRO A 261 -12.29 9.90 10.75
CA PRO A 261 -13.60 10.34 11.23
C PRO A 261 -13.76 10.36 12.74
N TYR A 262 -12.79 9.89 13.51
CA TYR A 262 -12.84 9.85 14.98
C TYR A 262 -11.77 10.75 15.61
N PRO A 263 -11.92 11.13 16.90
CA PRO A 263 -11.00 12.02 17.61
C PRO A 263 -9.57 11.47 17.65
N LYS A 264 -8.60 12.33 17.42
CA LYS A 264 -7.16 12.04 17.49
C LYS A 264 -6.51 12.96 18.52
N GLN A 265 -5.45 12.48 19.17
CA GLN A 265 -4.68 13.28 20.11
C GLN A 265 -3.93 14.42 19.40
N GLU A 266 -3.30 14.08 18.28
CA GLU A 266 -2.44 14.98 17.54
C GLU A 266 -3.23 15.72 16.44
N LYS A 267 -2.98 17.02 16.33
CA LYS A 267 -3.64 17.88 15.33
C LYS A 267 -3.11 17.64 13.90
N SER A 268 -1.91 17.11 13.77
CA SER A 268 -1.26 16.87 12.50
C SER A 268 -0.54 15.53 12.52
N VAL A 269 -0.47 14.85 11.37
CA VAL A 269 0.26 13.60 11.21
C VAL A 269 1.73 13.74 11.60
N PHE A 270 2.33 14.89 11.38
CA PHE A 270 3.73 15.17 11.72
C PHE A 270 4.00 15.26 13.24
N GLN A 271 2.96 15.31 14.06
CA GLN A 271 3.07 15.30 15.53
C GLN A 271 2.90 13.91 16.13
N LYS A 272 2.41 12.94 15.34
CA LYS A 272 2.11 11.58 15.82
C LYS A 272 3.35 10.79 16.23
N GLY A 273 4.50 11.11 15.64
CA GLY A 273 5.71 10.34 15.81
C GLY A 273 5.67 9.03 14.99
N TRP A 274 6.82 8.35 14.93
CA TRP A 274 6.95 7.14 14.11
C TRP A 274 6.18 5.95 14.70
N PRO A 275 5.54 5.08 13.88
CA PRO A 275 4.70 4.00 14.37
C PRO A 275 5.45 3.00 15.23
N LYS A 276 4.83 2.58 16.33
CA LYS A 276 5.30 1.49 17.19
C LYS A 276 4.22 0.43 17.26
N LEU A 277 4.23 -0.48 16.28
CA LEU A 277 3.23 -1.52 16.18
C LEU A 277 3.46 -2.63 17.21
N PRO A 278 2.39 -3.23 17.78
CA PRO A 278 2.51 -4.33 18.72
C PRO A 278 3.18 -5.55 18.08
N LYS A 279 4.22 -6.09 18.72
CA LYS A 279 4.89 -7.32 18.26
C LYS A 279 3.96 -8.53 18.19
N THR A 280 2.88 -8.52 18.94
CA THR A 280 1.85 -9.57 18.94
C THR A 280 1.07 -9.64 17.63
N TRP A 281 1.17 -8.64 16.76
CA TRP A 281 0.56 -8.66 15.42
C TRP A 281 1.44 -9.41 14.41
N HIS A 282 2.72 -9.61 14.72
CA HIS A 282 3.62 -10.34 13.83
C HIS A 282 3.34 -11.85 13.90
N ASN A 283 2.86 -12.43 12.81
CA ASN A 283 2.54 -13.86 12.70
C ASN A 283 2.96 -14.42 11.33
N PRO A 284 4.24 -14.77 11.16
CA PRO A 284 4.77 -15.24 9.87
C PRO A 284 4.17 -16.59 9.43
N HIS A 285 3.63 -17.40 10.35
CA HIS A 285 2.96 -18.65 9.97
C HIS A 285 1.72 -18.39 9.09
N LEU A 286 0.97 -17.32 9.37
CA LEU A 286 -0.17 -16.95 8.54
C LEU A 286 0.24 -16.56 7.11
N GLU A 287 1.40 -15.95 6.92
CA GLU A 287 1.89 -15.55 5.60
C GLU A 287 1.98 -16.76 4.65
N ASN A 288 2.52 -17.89 5.13
CA ASN A 288 2.64 -19.09 4.31
C ASN A 288 1.28 -19.64 3.88
N HIS A 289 0.36 -19.80 4.84
CA HIS A 289 -0.97 -20.40 4.57
C HIS A 289 -1.84 -19.49 3.69
N ILE A 290 -1.87 -18.20 3.99
CA ILE A 290 -2.62 -17.25 3.17
C ILE A 290 -1.94 -17.03 1.81
N GLY A 291 -0.61 -17.08 1.76
CA GLY A 291 0.16 -17.07 0.52
C GLY A 291 -0.19 -18.23 -0.40
N ASN A 292 -0.37 -19.43 0.13
CA ASN A 292 -0.83 -20.61 -0.62
C ASN A 292 -2.22 -20.37 -1.22
N LEU A 293 -3.17 -19.85 -0.44
CA LEU A 293 -4.51 -19.54 -0.95
C LEU A 293 -4.51 -18.37 -1.95
N ARG A 294 -3.65 -17.37 -1.78
CA ARG A 294 -3.51 -16.27 -2.76
C ARG A 294 -3.05 -16.81 -4.11
N ARG A 295 -2.09 -17.74 -4.12
CA ARG A 295 -1.63 -18.40 -5.36
C ARG A 295 -2.74 -19.21 -6.02
N LEU A 296 -3.47 -20.01 -5.24
CA LEU A 296 -4.62 -20.74 -5.76
C LEU A 296 -5.69 -19.80 -6.31
N ARG A 297 -5.98 -18.68 -5.63
CA ARG A 297 -6.92 -17.67 -6.12
C ARG A 297 -6.52 -17.11 -7.49
N VAL A 298 -5.24 -16.91 -7.74
CA VAL A 298 -4.76 -16.46 -9.05
C VAL A 298 -5.11 -17.47 -10.13
N GLU A 299 -4.90 -18.76 -9.89
CA GLU A 299 -5.21 -19.82 -10.88
C GLU A 299 -6.73 -19.97 -11.09
N ILE A 300 -7.51 -19.94 -10.01
CA ILE A 300 -8.97 -19.95 -10.11
C ILE A 300 -9.51 -18.74 -10.88
N ASN A 301 -8.96 -17.55 -10.64
CA ASN A 301 -9.36 -16.35 -11.38
C ASN A 301 -9.03 -16.45 -12.87
N LYS A 302 -7.91 -17.06 -13.25
CA LYS A 302 -7.59 -17.34 -14.66
C LYS A 302 -8.65 -18.24 -15.28
N ALA A 303 -9.00 -19.35 -14.62
CA ALA A 303 -10.03 -20.27 -15.08
C ALA A 303 -11.41 -19.60 -15.22
N ILE A 304 -11.75 -18.72 -14.29
CA ILE A 304 -12.99 -17.90 -14.34
C ILE A 304 -12.95 -16.94 -15.54
N GLU A 305 -11.83 -16.24 -15.77
CA GLU A 305 -11.69 -15.32 -16.91
C GLU A 305 -11.78 -16.05 -18.25
N GLU A 306 -11.28 -17.28 -18.34
CA GLU A 306 -11.50 -18.13 -19.53
C GLU A 306 -13.00 -18.40 -19.78
N CYS A 307 -13.77 -18.65 -18.73
CA CYS A 307 -15.22 -18.80 -18.84
C CYS A 307 -15.91 -17.48 -19.29
N ARG A 308 -15.44 -16.35 -18.77
CA ARG A 308 -15.97 -15.02 -19.12
C ARG A 308 -15.65 -14.66 -20.57
N ASN A 309 -14.43 -14.86 -21.01
CA ASN A 309 -14.00 -14.62 -22.40
C ASN A 309 -14.80 -15.45 -23.40
N LYS A 310 -15.19 -16.67 -23.01
CA LYS A 310 -16.07 -17.56 -23.79
C LYS A 310 -17.56 -17.26 -23.61
N GLN A 311 -17.90 -16.17 -22.88
CA GLN A 311 -19.28 -15.73 -22.60
C GLN A 311 -20.16 -16.79 -21.92
N LYS A 312 -19.56 -17.74 -21.20
CA LYS A 312 -20.28 -18.78 -20.44
C LYS A 312 -20.83 -18.26 -19.11
N ILE A 313 -20.15 -17.27 -18.51
CA ILE A 313 -20.57 -16.51 -17.31
C ILE A 313 -20.24 -15.02 -17.52
N GLY A 314 -20.99 -14.14 -16.84
CA GLY A 314 -20.75 -12.70 -16.85
C GLY A 314 -19.91 -12.22 -15.67
N ALA A 315 -20.02 -12.86 -14.52
CA ALA A 315 -19.33 -12.48 -13.29
C ALA A 315 -18.80 -13.71 -12.53
N ALA A 316 -17.77 -13.53 -11.69
CA ALA A 316 -17.20 -14.60 -10.88
C ALA A 316 -18.24 -15.22 -9.91
N LEU A 317 -19.18 -14.41 -9.41
CA LEU A 317 -20.27 -14.91 -8.56
C LEU A 317 -21.29 -15.81 -9.28
N GLU A 318 -21.23 -15.96 -10.62
CA GLU A 318 -22.00 -16.95 -11.37
C GLU A 318 -21.31 -18.31 -11.40
N ALA A 319 -20.12 -18.42 -10.81
CA ALA A 319 -19.35 -19.65 -10.76
C ALA A 319 -19.46 -20.36 -9.41
N GLN A 320 -19.49 -21.69 -9.47
CA GLN A 320 -19.10 -22.59 -8.41
C GLN A 320 -17.77 -23.23 -8.82
N VAL A 321 -16.85 -23.35 -7.87
CA VAL A 321 -15.54 -23.97 -8.05
C VAL A 321 -15.50 -25.33 -7.37
N ARG A 322 -15.08 -26.36 -8.09
CA ARG A 322 -14.69 -27.65 -7.53
C ARG A 322 -13.20 -27.80 -7.68
N PHE A 323 -12.54 -28.22 -6.63
CA PHE A 323 -11.08 -28.30 -6.61
C PHE A 323 -10.63 -29.64 -6.02
N ILE A 324 -9.79 -30.36 -6.78
CA ILE A 324 -9.05 -31.52 -6.29
C ILE A 324 -7.63 -31.02 -5.99
N SER A 325 -7.27 -30.99 -4.72
CA SER A 325 -5.93 -30.57 -4.31
C SER A 325 -4.93 -31.70 -4.50
N MET A 326 -3.77 -31.35 -5.09
CA MET A 326 -2.63 -32.26 -5.28
C MET A 326 -1.36 -31.72 -4.60
N ASN A 327 -1.48 -30.66 -3.80
CA ASN A 327 -0.38 -29.98 -3.15
C ASN A 327 -0.51 -30.08 -1.62
N GLU A 328 0.48 -30.69 -0.95
CA GLU A 328 0.44 -30.94 0.49
C GLU A 328 0.41 -29.64 1.33
N ASP A 329 1.19 -28.63 0.97
CA ASP A 329 1.25 -27.35 1.68
C ASP A 329 -0.10 -26.63 1.61
N LEU A 330 -0.79 -26.76 0.47
CA LEU A 330 -2.12 -26.21 0.28
C LEU A 330 -3.16 -26.96 1.10
N ASN A 331 -3.05 -28.31 1.19
CA ASN A 331 -3.92 -29.13 2.02
C ASN A 331 -3.78 -28.78 3.50
N GLU A 332 -2.55 -28.59 3.98
CA GLU A 332 -2.29 -28.11 5.34
C GLU A 332 -2.90 -26.73 5.57
N SER A 333 -2.75 -25.83 4.62
CA SER A 333 -3.35 -24.49 4.68
C SER A 333 -4.86 -24.53 4.77
N PHE A 334 -5.52 -25.37 3.98
CA PHE A 334 -6.97 -25.59 4.08
C PHE A 334 -7.38 -26.11 5.45
N LYS A 335 -6.65 -27.09 6.00
CA LYS A 335 -6.92 -27.66 7.32
C LYS A 335 -6.83 -26.58 8.42
N ILE A 336 -5.72 -25.87 8.50
CA ILE A 336 -5.48 -24.86 9.53
C ILE A 336 -6.53 -23.74 9.47
N LEU A 337 -6.85 -23.26 8.28
CA LEU A 337 -7.80 -22.16 8.11
C LEU A 337 -9.25 -22.61 8.45
N SER A 338 -9.64 -23.85 8.12
CA SER A 338 -10.96 -24.36 8.46
C SER A 338 -11.13 -24.66 9.96
N GLU A 339 -10.10 -25.15 10.63
CA GLU A 339 -10.10 -25.40 12.07
C GLU A 339 -10.24 -24.09 12.87
N TYR A 340 -9.59 -23.02 12.44
CA TYR A 340 -9.59 -21.75 13.14
C TYR A 340 -10.96 -21.04 13.07
N GLU A 341 -11.62 -21.04 11.93
CA GLU A 341 -12.89 -20.32 11.75
C GLU A 341 -14.13 -21.15 12.12
N ASN A 342 -13.96 -22.32 12.76
CA ASN A 342 -15.00 -23.17 13.32
C ASN A 342 -16.17 -23.48 12.37
N ASN A 343 -15.90 -23.62 11.07
CA ASN A 343 -16.89 -23.93 10.02
C ASN A 343 -18.13 -22.98 9.96
N GLN A 344 -18.10 -21.84 10.65
CA GLN A 344 -19.24 -20.92 10.72
C GLN A 344 -19.43 -20.06 9.46
N VAL A 345 -18.42 -20.00 8.62
CA VAL A 345 -18.43 -19.20 7.39
C VAL A 345 -17.72 -19.99 6.29
N ASP A 346 -18.28 -19.95 5.10
CA ASP A 346 -17.61 -20.47 3.91
C ASP A 346 -16.51 -19.48 3.50
N ILE A 347 -15.38 -19.53 4.23
CA ILE A 347 -14.24 -18.63 4.04
C ILE A 347 -13.65 -18.73 2.62
N TYR A 348 -13.66 -19.93 2.04
CA TYR A 348 -13.08 -20.13 0.71
C TYR A 348 -13.94 -19.50 -0.36
N ARG A 349 -15.27 -19.65 -0.29
CA ARG A 349 -16.21 -18.95 -1.16
C ARG A 349 -16.01 -17.45 -1.09
N ASP A 350 -15.92 -16.90 0.13
CA ASP A 350 -15.75 -15.45 0.34
C ASP A 350 -14.37 -14.96 -0.17
N TRP A 351 -13.29 -15.72 0.09
CA TRP A 351 -11.95 -15.32 -0.33
C TRP A 351 -11.70 -15.48 -1.83
N LEU A 352 -12.38 -16.43 -2.47
CA LEU A 352 -12.32 -16.63 -3.91
C LEU A 352 -13.33 -15.77 -4.67
N ILE A 353 -14.29 -15.17 -3.97
CA ILE A 353 -15.37 -14.33 -4.52
C ILE A 353 -16.18 -15.11 -5.56
N VAL A 354 -16.63 -16.30 -5.17
CA VAL A 354 -17.48 -17.19 -5.96
C VAL A 354 -18.75 -17.52 -5.18
N SER A 355 -19.80 -18.06 -5.85
CA SER A 355 -21.02 -18.43 -5.13
C SER A 355 -20.89 -19.70 -4.31
N ASP A 356 -19.99 -20.59 -4.70
CA ASP A 356 -19.72 -21.84 -3.97
C ASP A 356 -18.30 -22.34 -4.26
N PHE A 357 -17.66 -22.97 -3.26
CA PHE A 357 -16.35 -23.61 -3.39
C PHE A 357 -16.36 -24.95 -2.68
N LYS A 358 -15.90 -26.01 -3.33
CA LYS A 358 -15.83 -27.36 -2.76
C LYS A 358 -14.49 -28.02 -3.03
N LEU A 359 -13.84 -28.49 -1.96
CA LEU A 359 -12.82 -29.52 -2.06
C LEU A 359 -13.51 -30.85 -2.34
N VAL A 360 -13.07 -31.55 -3.37
CA VAL A 360 -13.73 -32.78 -3.85
C VAL A 360 -12.69 -33.83 -4.24
N ASP A 361 -13.07 -35.10 -4.18
CA ASP A 361 -12.25 -36.20 -4.66
C ASP A 361 -12.49 -36.50 -6.15
N ASN A 362 -13.66 -36.13 -6.67
CA ASN A 362 -14.05 -36.37 -8.06
C ASN A 362 -14.68 -35.13 -8.69
N LEU A 363 -14.40 -34.92 -9.96
CA LEU A 363 -15.04 -33.88 -10.78
C LEU A 363 -16.37 -34.35 -11.34
N VAL A 364 -17.16 -33.44 -11.90
CA VAL A 364 -18.43 -33.74 -12.57
C VAL A 364 -18.28 -33.62 -14.09
N ASP A 365 -19.18 -34.28 -14.84
CA ASP A 365 -19.14 -34.28 -16.30
C ASP A 365 -19.69 -32.98 -16.91
N ASP A 366 -20.61 -32.30 -16.22
CA ASP A 366 -21.17 -31.03 -16.65
C ASP A 366 -20.37 -29.86 -16.07
N PHE A 367 -19.54 -29.24 -16.89
CA PHE A 367 -18.67 -28.12 -16.49
C PHE A 367 -18.49 -27.08 -17.59
N LEU A 368 -18.13 -25.87 -17.16
CA LEU A 368 -17.82 -24.76 -18.06
C LEU A 368 -16.36 -24.76 -18.50
N HIS A 369 -15.46 -25.07 -17.57
CA HIS A 369 -14.00 -25.12 -17.79
C HIS A 369 -13.35 -26.07 -16.80
N THR A 370 -12.26 -26.71 -17.21
CA THR A 370 -11.40 -27.49 -16.32
C THR A 370 -9.93 -27.22 -16.67
N GLU A 371 -9.10 -27.15 -15.64
CA GLU A 371 -7.67 -26.90 -15.74
C GLU A 371 -6.91 -27.71 -14.70
N LYS A 372 -5.73 -28.23 -15.05
CA LYS A 372 -4.82 -28.90 -14.14
C LYS A 372 -3.50 -28.14 -14.09
N ASN A 373 -3.03 -27.86 -12.87
CA ASN A 373 -1.78 -27.16 -12.60
C ASN A 373 -1.05 -27.79 -11.40
N ASP A 374 0.04 -27.15 -10.93
CA ASP A 374 0.87 -27.65 -9.83
C ASP A 374 0.14 -27.71 -8.47
N TYR A 375 -0.98 -27.02 -8.31
CA TYR A 375 -1.79 -27.03 -7.08
C TYR A 375 -2.83 -28.15 -7.09
N GLY A 376 -3.29 -28.55 -8.25
CA GLY A 376 -4.34 -29.53 -8.38
C GLY A 376 -5.15 -29.38 -9.65
N GLN A 377 -6.40 -29.85 -9.61
CA GLN A 377 -7.33 -29.76 -10.71
C GLN A 377 -8.50 -28.85 -10.34
N ILE A 378 -8.66 -27.76 -11.10
CA ILE A 378 -9.73 -26.77 -10.97
C ILE A 378 -10.84 -27.11 -11.96
N GLN A 379 -12.09 -27.06 -11.52
CA GLN A 379 -13.24 -27.16 -12.39
C GLN A 379 -14.22 -26.03 -12.06
N ILE A 380 -14.61 -25.29 -13.08
CA ILE A 380 -15.60 -24.21 -13.01
C ILE A 380 -16.92 -24.74 -13.53
N ILE A 381 -17.96 -24.67 -12.72
CA ILE A 381 -19.34 -24.99 -13.08
C ILE A 381 -20.22 -23.77 -12.86
N LYS A 382 -21.38 -23.73 -13.47
CA LYS A 382 -22.35 -22.65 -13.24
C LYS A 382 -22.92 -22.74 -11.84
N ALA A 383 -22.99 -21.63 -11.13
CA ALA A 383 -23.60 -21.60 -9.80
C ALA A 383 -25.08 -21.95 -9.88
N GLU A 384 -25.53 -22.80 -8.97
CA GLU A 384 -26.92 -23.24 -8.91
C GLU A 384 -27.80 -22.23 -8.15
N GLY A 385 -29.10 -22.23 -8.50
CA GLY A 385 -30.09 -21.40 -7.82
C GLY A 385 -30.28 -20.03 -8.46
N TYR A 386 -30.70 -19.07 -7.66
CA TYR A 386 -31.04 -17.71 -8.10
C TYR A 386 -30.12 -16.69 -7.51
N LYS A 387 -29.86 -15.65 -8.27
CA LYS A 387 -29.04 -14.51 -7.82
C LYS A 387 -29.76 -13.73 -6.74
N CYS A 388 -29.09 -13.51 -5.60
CA CYS A 388 -29.57 -12.59 -4.58
C CYS A 388 -29.39 -11.14 -5.04
N ASP A 389 -30.44 -10.33 -4.98
CA ASP A 389 -30.42 -8.94 -5.45
C ASP A 389 -29.52 -8.03 -4.62
N ARG A 390 -29.18 -8.42 -3.37
CA ARG A 390 -28.34 -7.63 -2.47
C ARG A 390 -26.86 -8.03 -2.52
N CYS A 391 -26.52 -9.30 -2.29
CA CYS A 391 -25.12 -9.74 -2.21
C CYS A 391 -24.60 -10.32 -3.52
N TRP A 392 -25.48 -10.56 -4.50
CA TRP A 392 -25.23 -11.08 -5.83
C TRP A 392 -24.72 -12.52 -5.89
N HIS A 393 -24.57 -13.21 -4.74
CA HIS A 393 -24.33 -14.65 -4.72
C HIS A 393 -25.55 -15.42 -5.19
N TYR A 394 -25.30 -16.56 -5.81
CA TYR A 394 -26.35 -17.50 -6.16
C TYR A 394 -26.67 -18.40 -4.98
N SER A 395 -27.95 -18.66 -4.72
CA SER A 395 -28.45 -19.51 -3.65
C SER A 395 -29.66 -20.32 -4.10
N LYS A 396 -29.73 -21.56 -3.65
CA LYS A 396 -30.95 -22.40 -3.85
C LYS A 396 -32.12 -21.91 -3.01
N GLU A 397 -31.84 -21.32 -1.86
CA GLU A 397 -32.84 -20.75 -0.97
C GLU A 397 -32.91 -19.24 -1.16
N ILE A 398 -34.00 -18.80 -1.79
CA ILE A 398 -34.31 -17.39 -2.01
C ILE A 398 -35.65 -17.09 -1.34
N LEU A 399 -35.67 -16.02 -0.57
CA LEU A 399 -36.85 -15.45 0.06
C LEU A 399 -37.26 -14.19 -0.73
N ASN A 400 -38.55 -14.03 -0.99
CA ASN A 400 -39.09 -12.81 -1.56
C ASN A 400 -39.38 -11.83 -0.41
N SER A 401 -38.81 -10.63 -0.46
CA SER A 401 -39.16 -9.58 0.49
C SER A 401 -40.51 -8.95 0.13
N GLU A 402 -41.08 -8.15 1.07
CA GLU A 402 -42.30 -7.36 0.83
C GLU A 402 -42.24 -6.46 -0.40
N HIS A 403 -41.03 -6.06 -0.81
CA HIS A 403 -40.79 -5.24 -1.99
C HIS A 403 -40.43 -6.04 -3.25
N ASN A 404 -40.77 -7.33 -3.29
CA ASN A 404 -40.55 -8.23 -4.43
C ASN A 404 -39.06 -8.41 -4.81
N THR A 405 -38.11 -8.18 -3.87
CA THR A 405 -36.68 -8.45 -4.06
C THR A 405 -36.34 -9.87 -3.66
N LYS A 406 -35.51 -10.53 -4.46
CA LYS A 406 -35.04 -11.90 -4.22
C LYS A 406 -33.83 -11.88 -3.30
N LEU A 407 -33.95 -12.32 -2.07
CA LEU A 407 -32.88 -12.30 -1.07
C LEU A 407 -32.48 -13.71 -0.67
N CYS A 408 -31.17 -13.99 -0.58
CA CYS A 408 -30.72 -15.19 0.11
C CYS A 408 -31.00 -15.07 1.62
N LYS A 409 -31.09 -16.20 2.33
CA LYS A 409 -31.38 -16.23 3.76
C LYS A 409 -30.55 -15.23 4.56
N ARG A 410 -29.22 -15.21 4.38
CA ARG A 410 -28.32 -14.25 5.05
C ARG A 410 -28.74 -12.78 4.85
N CYS A 411 -29.12 -12.42 3.64
CA CYS A 411 -29.51 -11.03 3.34
C CYS A 411 -30.91 -10.71 3.88
N ALA A 412 -31.83 -11.68 3.87
CA ALA A 412 -33.14 -11.51 4.46
C ALA A 412 -33.05 -11.31 5.98
N ASP A 413 -32.24 -12.11 6.69
CA ASP A 413 -32.02 -11.98 8.14
C ASP A 413 -31.42 -10.64 8.56
N ILE A 414 -30.79 -9.88 7.64
CA ILE A 414 -30.18 -8.57 7.90
C ILE A 414 -31.16 -7.43 7.66
N ILE A 415 -32.06 -7.59 6.69
CA ILE A 415 -33.00 -6.51 6.31
C ILE A 415 -34.27 -6.58 7.17
N GLY A 416 -34.62 -7.75 7.65
CA GLY A 416 -35.82 -8.02 8.46
C GLY A 416 -36.96 -8.49 7.62
#